data_e86ab417fefb80f261f6129d7cfab9b4
#
_entry.id   e86ab417fefb80f261f6129d7cfab9b4
#
_cell.length_a   1.000
_cell.length_b   1.000
_cell.length_c   1.000
_cell.angle_alpha   90.00
_cell.angle_beta   90.00
_cell.angle_gamma   90.00
#
_symmetry.space_group_name_H-M   'P 1'
#
loop_
_entity.id
_entity.type
_entity.pdbx_description
1 polymer ?
#
loop_
_entity_poly.entity_id
_entity_poly.type
_entity_poly.pdbx_seq_one_letter_code
_entity_poly.pdbx_strand_id
1 'polypeptide(L)'
;MSAARPANSPSGLRAPVVAFDIEVAGLDWEEVDEATRHYLLERARRESPEEAEGLPHRLALVPGMGRVVAIGMWNLEKDQGAVLAHGSGGKWQPFDELPGTKIFHGNEREILTEFWSLAREWGTVVTYNGRGYDGPVLMIRSAMLGIAPTRNLLGYRYSLRDHCDLMEVLHFHGAMRRSYTLDYWCRRFGVESPKGKMDGSQGAEKARAGRYDEIASYCLRDTRATADLFRRLQNTLITLLAQS
;
A
#
# COMPACT_ATOMS: atom_id res chain seq x y z
N MET A 1 -27.59 -11.16 -17.29
CA MET A 1 -26.59 -10.81 -18.31
C MET A 1 -25.21 -11.10 -17.72
N SER A 2 -24.53 -12.14 -18.21
CA SER A 2 -23.21 -12.57 -17.72
C SER A 2 -22.18 -11.54 -18.16
N ALA A 3 -21.52 -10.87 -17.20
CA ALA A 3 -20.40 -10.00 -17.49
C ALA A 3 -19.27 -10.83 -18.13
N ALA A 4 -18.82 -10.43 -19.29
CA ALA A 4 -17.72 -11.06 -19.99
C ALA A 4 -16.47 -11.03 -19.10
N ARG A 5 -15.84 -12.20 -18.87
CA ARG A 5 -14.54 -12.29 -18.18
C ARG A 5 -13.51 -11.48 -18.97
N PRO A 6 -12.75 -10.59 -18.30
CA PRO A 6 -11.68 -9.85 -18.99
C PRO A 6 -10.65 -10.81 -19.56
N ALA A 7 -10.14 -10.47 -20.76
CA ALA A 7 -9.12 -11.26 -21.46
C ALA A 7 -7.86 -11.40 -20.61
N ASN A 8 -7.30 -12.61 -20.53
CA ASN A 8 -6.01 -12.84 -19.87
C ASN A 8 -4.90 -12.11 -20.64
N SER A 9 -4.06 -11.34 -19.93
CA SER A 9 -2.82 -10.83 -20.49
C SER A 9 -1.82 -11.97 -20.75
N PRO A 10 -0.79 -11.78 -21.60
CA PRO A 10 0.27 -12.79 -21.81
C PRO A 10 0.94 -13.28 -20.54
N SER A 11 0.91 -12.52 -19.47
CA SER A 11 1.42 -12.87 -18.13
C SER A 11 0.46 -13.69 -17.26
N GLY A 12 -0.73 -14.08 -17.75
CA GLY A 12 -1.74 -14.78 -16.94
C GLY A 12 -2.46 -13.88 -15.90
N LEU A 13 -2.13 -12.61 -15.86
CA LEU A 13 -2.73 -11.63 -14.95
C LEU A 13 -4.10 -11.17 -15.46
N ARG A 14 -4.95 -10.68 -14.56
CA ARG A 14 -6.31 -10.19 -14.87
C ARG A 14 -6.30 -8.66 -14.98
N ALA A 15 -6.80 -8.15 -16.09
CA ALA A 15 -7.06 -6.71 -16.25
C ALA A 15 -8.34 -6.28 -15.50
N PRO A 16 -8.44 -5.02 -15.04
CA PRO A 16 -7.34 -4.06 -15.00
C PRO A 16 -6.29 -4.40 -13.93
N VAL A 17 -5.03 -4.15 -14.27
CA VAL A 17 -3.90 -4.29 -13.33
C VAL A 17 -3.65 -2.96 -12.65
N VAL A 18 -3.73 -2.93 -11.33
CA VAL A 18 -3.62 -1.69 -10.56
C VAL A 18 -2.55 -1.85 -9.48
N ALA A 19 -1.54 -1.00 -9.51
CA ALA A 19 -0.61 -0.85 -8.40
C ALA A 19 -1.25 -0.01 -7.30
N PHE A 20 -1.00 -0.35 -6.03
CA PHE A 20 -1.40 0.50 -4.90
C PHE A 20 -0.37 0.44 -3.76
N ASP A 21 -0.39 1.47 -2.94
CA ASP A 21 0.43 1.66 -1.75
C ASP A 21 -0.36 2.46 -0.72
N ILE A 22 -0.03 2.36 0.58
CA ILE A 22 -0.72 3.09 1.64
C ILE A 22 0.23 3.85 2.55
N GLU A 23 -0.28 4.95 3.11
CA GLU A 23 0.35 5.65 4.22
C GLU A 23 -0.52 5.57 5.47
N VAL A 24 0.14 5.27 6.59
CA VAL A 24 -0.51 5.08 7.89
C VAL A 24 0.08 6.04 8.90
N ALA A 25 -0.77 6.84 9.54
CA ALA A 25 -0.39 7.61 10.72
C ALA A 25 -0.64 6.78 11.97
N GLY A 26 0.41 6.52 12.76
CA GLY A 26 0.27 5.89 14.07
C GLY A 26 -0.58 6.75 15.01
N LEU A 27 -1.32 6.10 15.90
CA LEU A 27 -2.01 6.79 17.01
C LEU A 27 -0.98 7.47 17.90
N ASP A 28 -1.38 8.52 18.57
CA ASP A 28 -0.55 9.08 19.63
C ASP A 28 -0.51 8.10 20.82
N TRP A 29 0.67 7.92 21.40
CA TRP A 29 0.88 6.93 22.46
C TRP A 29 -0.07 7.13 23.64
N GLU A 30 -0.40 8.38 23.94
CA GLU A 30 -1.28 8.82 25.00
C GLU A 30 -2.75 8.46 24.72
N GLU A 31 -3.14 8.32 23.47
CA GLU A 31 -4.49 7.88 23.07
C GLU A 31 -4.71 6.37 23.22
N VAL A 32 -3.62 5.59 23.33
CA VAL A 32 -3.71 4.14 23.51
C VAL A 32 -4.08 3.83 24.97
N ASP A 33 -5.09 2.98 25.18
CA ASP A 33 -5.49 2.59 26.52
C ASP A 33 -4.36 1.86 27.29
N GLU A 34 -4.41 1.93 28.63
CA GLU A 34 -3.36 1.43 29.50
C GLU A 34 -3.11 -0.08 29.34
N ALA A 35 -4.17 -0.87 29.19
CA ALA A 35 -4.05 -2.33 29.04
C ALA A 35 -3.33 -2.68 27.72
N THR A 36 -3.68 -2.01 26.62
CA THR A 36 -3.03 -2.17 25.34
C THR A 36 -1.58 -1.71 25.39
N ARG A 37 -1.29 -0.55 26.00
CA ARG A 37 0.10 -0.08 26.18
C ARG A 37 0.94 -1.09 26.97
N HIS A 38 0.40 -1.59 28.07
CA HIS A 38 1.09 -2.60 28.87
C HIS A 38 1.39 -3.86 28.06
N TYR A 39 0.40 -4.39 27.35
CA TYR A 39 0.55 -5.58 26.51
C TYR A 39 1.63 -5.38 25.43
N LEU A 40 1.59 -4.25 24.72
CA LEU A 40 2.53 -3.96 23.65
C LEU A 40 3.97 -3.78 24.17
N LEU A 41 4.15 -3.10 25.32
CA LEU A 41 5.46 -2.94 25.94
C LEU A 41 6.02 -4.27 26.44
N GLU A 42 5.21 -5.11 27.08
CA GLU A 42 5.66 -6.44 27.53
C GLU A 42 6.08 -7.33 26.34
N ARG A 43 5.36 -7.24 25.24
CA ARG A 43 5.71 -7.95 24.02
C ARG A 43 7.04 -7.44 23.44
N ALA A 44 7.19 -6.12 23.26
CA ALA A 44 8.39 -5.51 22.72
C ALA A 44 9.64 -5.79 23.58
N ARG A 45 9.51 -5.76 24.94
CA ARG A 45 10.60 -6.10 25.87
C ARG A 45 11.11 -7.53 25.70
N ARG A 46 10.27 -8.46 25.25
CA ARG A 46 10.70 -9.85 24.97
C ARG A 46 11.57 -9.94 23.72
N GLU A 47 11.45 -9.00 22.79
CA GLU A 47 12.26 -8.90 21.59
C GLU A 47 13.59 -8.21 21.91
N SER A 48 13.55 -6.99 22.41
CA SER A 48 14.69 -6.27 22.97
C SER A 48 14.26 -5.02 23.77
N PRO A 49 15.13 -4.46 24.64
CA PRO A 49 14.87 -3.17 25.29
C PRO A 49 14.66 -2.03 24.29
N GLU A 50 15.43 -2.00 23.21
CA GLU A 50 15.38 -0.99 22.16
C GLU A 50 14.04 -1.03 21.41
N GLU A 51 13.48 -2.22 21.19
CA GLU A 51 12.15 -2.38 20.61
C GLU A 51 11.07 -1.75 21.48
N ALA A 52 11.17 -1.92 22.79
CA ALA A 52 10.23 -1.34 23.73
C ALA A 52 10.34 0.20 23.80
N GLU A 53 11.57 0.73 23.78
CA GLU A 53 11.81 2.18 23.76
C GLU A 53 11.31 2.84 22.45
N GLY A 54 11.56 2.20 21.32
CA GLY A 54 11.13 2.69 20.00
C GLY A 54 9.65 2.53 19.69
N LEU A 55 8.90 1.71 20.46
CA LEU A 55 7.52 1.34 20.18
C LEU A 55 6.56 2.54 20.04
N PRO A 56 6.58 3.58 20.90
CA PRO A 56 5.68 4.74 20.78
C PRO A 56 5.79 5.46 19.42
N HIS A 57 6.96 5.40 18.80
CA HIS A 57 7.22 6.06 17.51
C HIS A 57 6.91 5.16 16.29
N ARG A 58 6.58 3.89 16.53
CA ARG A 58 6.36 2.88 15.48
C ARG A 58 4.96 2.28 15.50
N LEU A 59 3.99 2.94 16.14
CA LEU A 59 2.61 2.46 16.22
C LEU A 59 1.96 2.24 14.86
N ALA A 60 2.34 3.00 13.84
CA ALA A 60 1.90 2.77 12.47
C ALA A 60 2.17 1.34 11.97
N LEU A 61 3.23 0.69 12.46
CA LEU A 61 3.60 -0.68 12.10
C LEU A 61 2.89 -1.74 12.95
N VAL A 62 2.19 -1.34 14.01
CA VAL A 62 1.46 -2.26 14.89
C VAL A 62 0.02 -2.39 14.35
N PRO A 63 -0.45 -3.61 14.03
CA PRO A 63 -1.80 -3.80 13.52
C PRO A 63 -2.87 -3.17 14.40
N GLY A 64 -3.70 -2.32 13.80
CA GLY A 64 -4.79 -1.63 14.50
C GLY A 64 -4.39 -0.35 15.24
N MET A 65 -3.08 -0.05 15.39
CA MET A 65 -2.58 1.13 16.10
C MET A 65 -2.29 2.32 15.18
N GLY A 66 -2.83 2.34 13.99
CA GLY A 66 -2.70 3.45 13.05
C GLY A 66 -3.99 3.70 12.28
N ARG A 67 -4.08 4.87 11.64
CA ARG A 67 -5.15 5.28 10.74
C ARG A 67 -4.59 5.39 9.33
N VAL A 68 -5.33 4.88 8.34
CA VAL A 68 -4.96 5.07 6.93
C VAL A 68 -5.19 6.52 6.56
N VAL A 69 -4.16 7.21 6.11
CA VAL A 69 -4.19 8.64 5.77
C VAL A 69 -3.99 8.92 4.30
N ALA A 70 -3.42 7.99 3.55
CA ALA A 70 -3.40 8.06 2.09
C ALA A 70 -3.40 6.65 1.48
N ILE A 71 -3.97 6.52 0.27
CA ILE A 71 -3.91 5.32 -0.57
C ILE A 71 -3.63 5.78 -1.99
N GLY A 72 -2.42 5.49 -2.50
CA GLY A 72 -2.04 5.71 -3.88
C GLY A 72 -2.48 4.55 -4.76
N MET A 73 -2.91 4.85 -5.97
CA MET A 73 -3.34 3.86 -6.96
C MET A 73 -2.83 4.25 -8.34
N TRP A 74 -2.35 3.26 -9.11
CA TRP A 74 -1.87 3.47 -10.48
C TRP A 74 -2.44 2.40 -11.41
N ASN A 75 -3.29 2.79 -12.35
CA ASN A 75 -3.80 1.88 -13.37
C ASN A 75 -2.73 1.72 -14.47
N LEU A 76 -2.23 0.50 -14.66
CA LEU A 76 -1.11 0.23 -15.55
C LEU A 76 -1.50 0.29 -17.03
N GLU A 77 -2.74 -0.06 -17.38
CA GLU A 77 -3.22 -0.01 -18.78
C GLU A 77 -3.47 1.43 -19.24
N LYS A 78 -4.04 2.26 -18.36
CA LYS A 78 -4.35 3.66 -18.67
C LYS A 78 -3.19 4.60 -18.42
N ASP A 79 -2.16 4.14 -17.72
CA ASP A 79 -1.06 4.94 -17.18
C ASP A 79 -1.55 6.17 -16.41
N GLN A 80 -2.49 5.97 -15.52
CA GLN A 80 -3.15 7.00 -14.75
C GLN A 80 -3.09 6.72 -13.26
N GLY A 81 -2.69 7.74 -12.51
CA GLY A 81 -2.64 7.72 -11.05
C GLY A 81 -3.85 8.39 -10.40
N ALA A 82 -4.17 7.90 -9.20
CA ALA A 82 -5.15 8.51 -8.31
C ALA A 82 -4.71 8.31 -6.87
N VAL A 83 -5.07 9.23 -5.99
CA VAL A 83 -4.79 9.09 -4.55
C VAL A 83 -6.01 9.46 -3.73
N LEU A 84 -6.27 8.68 -2.70
CA LEU A 84 -7.22 8.98 -1.64
C LEU A 84 -6.41 9.54 -0.47
N ALA A 85 -6.76 10.69 0.06
CA ALA A 85 -6.02 11.35 1.13
C ALA A 85 -6.93 11.85 2.24
N HIS A 86 -6.42 11.85 3.46
CA HIS A 86 -7.14 12.44 4.59
C HIS A 86 -7.37 13.94 4.35
N GLY A 87 -8.59 14.38 4.63
CA GLY A 87 -9.01 15.77 4.41
C GLY A 87 -10.52 15.91 4.43
N SER A 88 -11.01 16.98 3.85
CA SER A 88 -12.45 17.27 3.71
C SER A 88 -12.80 17.57 2.24
N GLY A 89 -14.00 17.19 1.82
CA GLY A 89 -14.50 17.52 0.48
C GLY A 89 -15.33 16.41 -0.16
N GLY A 90 -14.93 15.15 -0.03
CA GLY A 90 -15.69 14.00 -0.54
C GLY A 90 -15.85 13.97 -2.06
N LYS A 91 -14.94 14.61 -2.82
CA LYS A 91 -15.00 14.72 -4.28
C LYS A 91 -13.66 14.53 -4.92
N TRP A 92 -13.64 13.89 -6.08
CA TRP A 92 -12.48 13.79 -6.95
C TRP A 92 -12.17 15.14 -7.61
N GLN A 93 -10.88 15.52 -7.61
CA GLN A 93 -10.37 16.71 -8.26
C GLN A 93 -9.00 16.44 -8.91
N PRO A 94 -8.54 17.26 -9.86
CA PRO A 94 -7.17 17.16 -10.37
C PRO A 94 -6.17 17.27 -9.21
N PHE A 95 -5.03 16.58 -9.35
CA PHE A 95 -3.93 16.65 -8.39
C PHE A 95 -2.68 17.18 -9.09
N ASP A 96 -2.35 18.45 -8.83
CA ASP A 96 -1.35 19.20 -9.60
C ASP A 96 0.09 18.73 -9.33
N GLU A 97 0.32 18.04 -8.21
CA GLU A 97 1.64 17.48 -7.84
C GLU A 97 2.17 16.46 -8.85
N LEU A 98 1.28 15.76 -9.55
CA LEU A 98 1.61 14.81 -10.62
C LEU A 98 0.62 14.99 -11.79
N PRO A 99 1.05 15.52 -12.94
CA PRO A 99 0.18 15.75 -14.10
C PRO A 99 -0.61 14.49 -14.51
N GLY A 100 -1.89 14.67 -14.81
CA GLY A 100 -2.78 13.58 -15.22
C GLY A 100 -3.30 12.71 -14.08
N THR A 101 -3.05 13.07 -12.83
CA THR A 101 -3.54 12.35 -11.65
C THR A 101 -4.70 13.06 -10.97
N LYS A 102 -5.38 12.35 -10.07
CA LYS A 102 -6.54 12.85 -9.31
C LYS A 102 -6.38 12.56 -7.83
N ILE A 103 -6.95 13.43 -7.00
CA ILE A 103 -7.02 13.28 -5.55
C ILE A 103 -8.47 13.31 -5.08
N PHE A 104 -8.77 12.48 -4.08
CA PHE A 104 -10.01 12.50 -3.31
C PHE A 104 -9.66 12.77 -1.85
N HIS A 105 -10.25 13.78 -1.25
CA HIS A 105 -10.09 14.06 0.17
C HIS A 105 -11.30 13.55 0.95
N GLY A 106 -11.05 12.85 2.06
CA GLY A 106 -12.07 12.35 2.96
C GLY A 106 -11.51 11.95 4.32
N ASN A 107 -12.37 11.70 5.30
CA ASN A 107 -11.94 11.03 6.53
C ASN A 107 -11.58 9.55 6.24
N GLU A 108 -10.97 8.84 7.20
CA GLU A 108 -10.53 7.45 7.00
C GLU A 108 -11.67 6.53 6.50
N ARG A 109 -12.88 6.70 7.03
CA ARG A 109 -14.05 5.90 6.59
C ARG A 109 -14.39 6.14 5.13
N GLU A 110 -14.37 7.41 4.70
CA GLU A 110 -14.65 7.79 3.31
C GLU A 110 -13.56 7.29 2.38
N ILE A 111 -12.28 7.43 2.77
CA ILE A 111 -11.12 6.89 2.02
C ILE A 111 -11.27 5.37 1.81
N LEU A 112 -11.52 4.61 2.88
CA LEU A 112 -11.64 3.16 2.80
C LEU A 112 -12.88 2.73 2.01
N THR A 113 -14.00 3.44 2.15
CA THR A 113 -15.22 3.15 1.38
C THR A 113 -14.98 3.36 -0.12
N GLU A 114 -14.36 4.48 -0.49
CA GLU A 114 -14.02 4.78 -1.89
C GLU A 114 -13.00 3.78 -2.43
N PHE A 115 -11.96 3.45 -1.65
CA PHE A 115 -10.98 2.42 -2.04
C PHE A 115 -11.65 1.08 -2.39
N TRP A 116 -12.54 0.58 -1.51
CA TRP A 116 -13.22 -0.69 -1.76
C TRP A 116 -14.20 -0.64 -2.93
N SER A 117 -14.81 0.52 -3.16
CA SER A 117 -15.64 0.75 -4.35
C SER A 117 -14.84 0.59 -5.64
N LEU A 118 -13.64 1.18 -5.69
CA LEU A 118 -12.73 1.07 -6.83
C LEU A 118 -12.11 -0.34 -6.95
N ALA A 119 -11.65 -0.90 -5.84
CA ALA A 119 -10.95 -2.19 -5.82
C ALA A 119 -11.82 -3.37 -6.25
N ARG A 120 -13.15 -3.24 -6.18
CA ARG A 120 -14.10 -4.24 -6.69
C ARG A 120 -13.90 -4.56 -8.17
N GLU A 121 -13.55 -3.55 -8.95
CA GLU A 121 -13.44 -3.63 -10.41
C GLU A 121 -12.04 -4.07 -10.88
N TRP A 122 -11.06 -4.17 -9.97
CA TRP A 122 -9.69 -4.51 -10.34
C TRP A 122 -9.54 -6.01 -10.58
N GLY A 123 -8.73 -6.36 -11.56
CA GLY A 123 -8.33 -7.75 -11.81
C GLY A 123 -7.18 -8.15 -10.90
N THR A 124 -5.95 -7.79 -11.27
CA THR A 124 -4.73 -8.02 -10.49
C THR A 124 -4.33 -6.76 -9.73
N VAL A 125 -4.00 -6.90 -8.47
CA VAL A 125 -3.33 -5.82 -7.72
C VAL A 125 -1.82 -6.04 -7.71
N VAL A 126 -1.07 -4.95 -7.75
CA VAL A 126 0.39 -4.95 -7.67
C VAL A 126 0.80 -4.12 -6.46
N THR A 127 1.73 -4.62 -5.65
CA THR A 127 2.24 -3.91 -4.48
C THR A 127 3.73 -4.17 -4.31
N TYR A 128 4.34 -3.46 -3.37
CA TYR A 128 5.65 -3.79 -2.84
C TYR A 128 5.54 -4.08 -1.34
N ASN A 129 5.60 -5.34 -0.93
CA ASN A 129 5.33 -5.82 0.43
C ASN A 129 3.86 -5.67 0.89
N GLY A 130 2.92 -5.50 -0.03
CA GLY A 130 1.51 -5.29 0.34
C GLY A 130 0.83 -6.50 0.96
N ARG A 131 1.32 -7.72 0.71
CA ARG A 131 0.86 -8.92 1.42
C ARG A 131 1.29 -8.91 2.88
N GLY A 132 2.46 -8.33 3.18
CA GLY A 132 3.00 -8.23 4.52
C GLY A 132 2.47 -7.04 5.32
N TYR A 133 1.97 -6.00 4.65
CA TYR A 133 1.57 -4.79 5.34
C TYR A 133 0.25 -4.18 4.81
N ASP A 134 0.21 -3.64 3.59
CA ASP A 134 -0.92 -2.84 3.07
C ASP A 134 -2.25 -3.59 3.09
N GLY A 135 -2.25 -4.81 2.56
CA GLY A 135 -3.46 -5.65 2.50
C GLY A 135 -4.03 -5.96 3.88
N PRO A 136 -3.24 -6.51 4.83
CA PRO A 136 -3.66 -6.70 6.22
C PRO A 136 -4.18 -5.43 6.89
N VAL A 137 -3.45 -4.31 6.77
CA VAL A 137 -3.84 -3.03 7.38
C VAL A 137 -5.19 -2.56 6.84
N LEU A 138 -5.37 -2.51 5.52
CA LEU A 138 -6.63 -2.10 4.89
C LEU A 138 -7.80 -2.97 5.35
N MET A 139 -7.64 -4.29 5.38
CA MET A 139 -8.70 -5.20 5.81
C MET A 139 -9.02 -5.08 7.29
N ILE A 140 -8.00 -4.98 8.17
CA ILE A 140 -8.20 -4.84 9.62
C ILE A 140 -8.85 -3.49 9.93
N ARG A 141 -8.35 -2.38 9.37
CA ARG A 141 -8.92 -1.05 9.58
C ARG A 141 -10.37 -0.97 9.10
N SER A 142 -10.66 -1.57 7.96
CA SER A 142 -12.02 -1.64 7.44
C SER A 142 -12.95 -2.42 8.38
N ALA A 143 -12.50 -3.56 8.89
CA ALA A 143 -13.27 -4.34 9.87
C ALA A 143 -13.53 -3.55 11.16
N MET A 144 -12.52 -2.85 11.71
CA MET A 144 -12.65 -2.00 12.90
C MET A 144 -13.65 -0.86 12.68
N LEU A 145 -13.76 -0.36 11.46
CA LEU A 145 -14.71 0.70 11.09
C LEU A 145 -16.06 0.16 10.58
N GLY A 146 -16.28 -1.17 10.57
CA GLY A 146 -17.52 -1.78 10.07
C GLY A 146 -17.73 -1.61 8.56
N ILE A 147 -16.64 -1.52 7.79
CA ILE A 147 -16.65 -1.44 6.32
C ILE A 147 -16.36 -2.82 5.77
N ALA A 148 -17.24 -3.33 4.87
CA ALA A 148 -17.04 -4.63 4.25
C ALA A 148 -16.03 -4.53 3.09
N PRO A 149 -14.86 -5.22 3.16
CA PRO A 149 -13.96 -5.33 2.02
C PRO A 149 -14.65 -6.01 0.83
N THR A 150 -14.42 -5.52 -0.38
CA THR A 150 -15.03 -6.06 -1.60
C THR A 150 -14.23 -7.17 -2.25
N ARG A 151 -12.98 -7.38 -1.79
CA ARG A 151 -12.12 -8.47 -2.23
C ARG A 151 -11.11 -8.84 -1.14
N ASN A 152 -10.59 -10.08 -1.20
CA ASN A 152 -9.45 -10.48 -0.38
C ASN A 152 -8.15 -9.98 -1.05
N LEU A 153 -7.47 -9.02 -0.40
CA LEU A 153 -6.20 -8.48 -0.90
C LEU A 153 -5.01 -9.44 -0.75
N LEU A 154 -5.12 -10.47 0.09
CA LEU A 154 -4.00 -11.41 0.26
C LEU A 154 -4.01 -12.50 -0.82
N GLY A 155 -5.18 -13.05 -1.13
CA GLY A 155 -5.32 -14.15 -2.09
C GLY A 155 -4.50 -15.39 -1.71
N TYR A 156 -4.20 -16.23 -2.70
CA TYR A 156 -3.27 -17.34 -2.52
C TYR A 156 -1.84 -16.85 -2.69
N ARG A 157 -0.99 -17.07 -1.70
CA ARG A 157 0.36 -16.48 -1.60
C ARG A 157 1.23 -16.69 -2.84
N TYR A 158 1.18 -17.85 -3.41
CA TYR A 158 2.03 -18.21 -4.56
C TYR A 158 1.39 -17.89 -5.92
N SER A 159 0.17 -17.36 -5.95
CA SER A 159 -0.48 -16.92 -7.18
C SER A 159 -0.28 -15.42 -7.41
N LEU A 160 0.29 -15.08 -8.55
CA LEU A 160 0.42 -13.68 -8.98
C LEU A 160 -0.87 -13.14 -9.60
N ARG A 161 -1.86 -14.02 -9.86
CA ARG A 161 -3.06 -13.69 -10.63
C ARG A 161 -3.96 -12.65 -9.98
N ASP A 162 -4.13 -12.75 -8.66
CA ASP A 162 -4.99 -11.84 -7.92
C ASP A 162 -4.18 -10.75 -7.22
N HIS A 163 -2.95 -11.07 -6.82
CA HIS A 163 -2.04 -10.14 -6.16
C HIS A 163 -0.58 -10.46 -6.53
N CYS A 164 0.06 -9.56 -7.26
CA CYS A 164 1.48 -9.60 -7.59
C CYS A 164 2.25 -8.71 -6.62
N ASP A 165 2.75 -9.30 -5.53
CA ASP A 165 3.64 -8.60 -4.58
C ASP A 165 5.08 -8.66 -5.10
N LEU A 166 5.62 -7.51 -5.52
CA LEU A 166 6.95 -7.44 -6.14
C LEU A 166 8.07 -7.78 -5.17
N MET A 167 7.90 -7.54 -3.86
CA MET A 167 8.90 -7.97 -2.88
C MET A 167 8.94 -9.51 -2.82
N GLU A 168 7.78 -10.18 -2.80
CA GLU A 168 7.73 -11.64 -2.84
C GLU A 168 8.29 -12.23 -4.14
N VAL A 169 7.97 -11.61 -5.30
CA VAL A 169 8.53 -11.97 -6.61
C VAL A 169 10.06 -11.90 -6.59
N LEU A 170 10.62 -10.77 -6.16
CA LEU A 170 12.06 -10.50 -6.15
C LEU A 170 12.80 -11.25 -5.04
N HIS A 171 12.08 -11.71 -4.04
CA HIS A 171 12.60 -12.54 -2.95
C HIS A 171 12.36 -14.04 -3.21
N PHE A 172 11.71 -14.39 -4.35
CA PHE A 172 11.35 -15.76 -4.71
C PHE A 172 10.59 -16.48 -3.58
N HIS A 173 9.57 -15.80 -3.02
CA HIS A 173 8.75 -16.31 -1.91
C HIS A 173 9.55 -16.83 -0.70
N GLY A 174 10.68 -16.21 -0.40
CA GLY A 174 11.54 -16.57 0.75
C GLY A 174 12.75 -17.40 0.40
N ALA A 175 12.99 -17.76 -0.87
CA ALA A 175 14.21 -18.46 -1.26
C ALA A 175 15.47 -17.60 -1.05
N MET A 176 15.36 -16.29 -1.18
CA MET A 176 16.41 -15.36 -0.75
C MET A 176 16.23 -15.02 0.73
N ARG A 177 17.33 -15.06 1.50
CA ARG A 177 17.30 -14.82 2.96
C ARG A 177 17.05 -13.36 3.36
N ARG A 178 17.28 -12.40 2.46
CA ARG A 178 17.14 -10.97 2.73
C ARG A 178 16.26 -10.32 1.68
N SER A 179 15.27 -9.55 2.14
CA SER A 179 14.52 -8.62 1.31
C SER A 179 15.26 -7.28 1.22
N TYR A 180 14.99 -6.54 0.16
CA TYR A 180 15.53 -5.20 -0.09
C TYR A 180 14.38 -4.23 -0.29
N THR A 181 14.65 -2.92 -0.19
CA THR A 181 13.62 -1.88 -0.32
C THR A 181 13.20 -1.66 -1.78
N LEU A 182 12.02 -1.06 -1.99
CA LEU A 182 11.56 -0.61 -3.31
C LEU A 182 12.61 0.28 -3.99
N ASP A 183 13.15 1.27 -3.26
CA ASP A 183 14.20 2.18 -3.74
C ASP A 183 15.44 1.44 -4.25
N TYR A 184 15.89 0.41 -3.53
CA TYR A 184 17.02 -0.41 -3.97
C TYR A 184 16.75 -1.05 -5.34
N TRP A 185 15.59 -1.70 -5.48
CA TRP A 185 15.25 -2.38 -6.73
C TRP A 185 14.97 -1.42 -7.89
N CYS A 186 14.30 -0.29 -7.64
CA CYS A 186 14.12 0.74 -8.66
C CYS A 186 15.47 1.17 -9.25
N ARG A 187 16.44 1.49 -8.41
CA ARG A 187 17.81 1.83 -8.87
C ARG A 187 18.48 0.70 -9.64
N ARG A 188 18.33 -0.55 -9.19
CA ARG A 188 18.95 -1.70 -9.86
C ARG A 188 18.33 -2.01 -11.22
N PHE A 189 17.05 -1.73 -11.40
CA PHE A 189 16.33 -1.93 -12.67
C PHE A 189 16.24 -0.67 -13.54
N GLY A 190 16.90 0.43 -13.17
CA GLY A 190 16.89 1.68 -13.92
C GLY A 190 15.52 2.35 -13.96
N VAL A 191 14.72 2.15 -12.91
CA VAL A 191 13.46 2.84 -12.66
C VAL A 191 13.74 4.07 -11.79
N GLU A 192 12.99 5.16 -12.02
CA GLU A 192 13.08 6.34 -11.18
C GLU A 192 12.74 5.98 -9.72
N SER A 193 13.66 6.32 -8.81
CA SER A 193 13.48 6.03 -7.38
C SER A 193 12.41 6.95 -6.80
N PRO A 194 11.47 6.41 -5.99
CA PRO A 194 10.46 7.25 -5.33
C PRO A 194 11.06 8.15 -4.25
N LYS A 195 12.24 7.81 -3.74
CA LYS A 195 12.95 8.60 -2.74
C LYS A 195 13.42 9.93 -3.33
N GLY A 196 12.53 10.93 -3.24
CA GLY A 196 12.90 12.33 -3.24
C GLY A 196 13.55 12.73 -1.89
N LYS A 197 13.32 13.95 -1.44
CA LYS A 197 13.82 14.48 -0.15
C LYS A 197 13.07 13.94 1.11
N MET A 198 12.14 12.98 0.96
CA MET A 198 11.34 12.43 2.07
C MET A 198 11.77 11.01 2.45
N ASP A 199 11.85 10.77 3.76
CA ASP A 199 11.94 9.45 4.37
C ASP A 199 10.55 9.10 4.96
N GLY A 200 10.11 7.83 4.81
CA GLY A 200 8.83 7.35 5.36
C GLY A 200 8.65 7.56 6.87
N SER A 201 9.75 7.77 7.61
CA SER A 201 9.72 8.12 9.05
C SER A 201 9.05 9.48 9.33
N GLN A 202 8.93 10.38 8.34
CA GLN A 202 8.31 11.71 8.47
C GLN A 202 6.78 11.70 8.32
N GLY A 203 6.17 10.55 7.98
CA GLY A 203 4.72 10.44 7.75
C GLY A 203 3.90 10.84 8.99
N ALA A 204 4.28 10.36 10.18
CA ALA A 204 3.60 10.68 11.42
C ALA A 204 3.68 12.17 11.79
N GLU A 205 4.86 12.80 11.61
CA GLU A 205 5.06 14.23 11.84
C GLU A 205 4.20 15.08 10.89
N LYS A 206 4.18 14.71 9.60
CA LYS A 206 3.36 15.41 8.60
C LYS A 206 1.88 15.26 8.84
N ALA A 207 1.43 14.08 9.27
CA ALA A 207 0.03 13.85 9.64
C ALA A 207 -0.38 14.72 10.84
N ARG A 208 0.46 14.83 11.88
CA ARG A 208 0.22 15.74 13.00
C ARG A 208 0.20 17.22 12.57
N ALA A 209 1.01 17.58 11.60
CA ALA A 209 1.03 18.93 11.02
C ALA A 209 -0.10 19.20 10.02
N GLY A 210 -0.98 18.23 9.74
CA GLY A 210 -2.06 18.36 8.77
C GLY A 210 -1.61 18.42 7.30
N ARG A 211 -0.35 18.03 7.00
CA ARG A 211 0.24 18.11 5.65
C ARG A 211 -0.11 16.89 4.80
N TYR A 212 -1.39 16.60 4.64
CA TYR A 212 -1.86 15.38 3.98
C TYR A 212 -1.60 15.36 2.46
N ASP A 213 -1.54 16.51 1.79
CA ASP A 213 -1.23 16.57 0.35
C ASP A 213 0.23 16.17 0.08
N GLU A 214 1.14 16.50 1.00
CA GLU A 214 2.53 16.02 0.89
C GLU A 214 2.63 14.50 1.10
N ILE A 215 1.84 13.94 2.03
CA ILE A 215 1.75 12.49 2.24
C ILE A 215 1.14 11.82 1.00
N ALA A 216 0.07 12.40 0.43
CA ALA A 216 -0.57 11.91 -0.78
C ALA A 216 0.39 11.90 -1.97
N SER A 217 1.17 12.98 -2.14
CA SER A 217 2.18 13.10 -3.18
C SER A 217 3.29 12.04 -3.04
N TYR A 218 3.73 11.77 -1.80
CA TYR A 218 4.70 10.72 -1.51
C TYR A 218 4.15 9.33 -1.84
N CYS A 219 2.98 8.99 -1.30
CA CYS A 219 2.29 7.72 -1.54
C CYS A 219 2.09 7.44 -3.05
N LEU A 220 1.68 8.47 -3.80
CA LEU A 220 1.46 8.33 -5.24
C LEU A 220 2.77 8.12 -6.02
N ARG A 221 3.90 8.72 -5.59
CA ARG A 221 5.23 8.45 -6.18
C ARG A 221 5.70 7.03 -5.90
N ASP A 222 5.52 6.51 -4.70
CA ASP A 222 5.86 5.12 -4.35
C ASP A 222 5.01 4.13 -5.17
N THR A 223 3.72 4.42 -5.30
CA THR A 223 2.80 3.65 -6.14
C THR A 223 3.23 3.65 -7.61
N ARG A 224 3.61 4.81 -8.17
CA ARG A 224 4.11 4.91 -9.55
C ARG A 224 5.40 4.13 -9.74
N ALA A 225 6.35 4.26 -8.80
CA ALA A 225 7.59 3.50 -8.84
C ALA A 225 7.35 1.99 -8.79
N THR A 226 6.37 1.54 -7.99
CA THR A 226 5.92 0.15 -7.95
C THR A 226 5.36 -0.29 -9.31
N ALA A 227 4.52 0.54 -9.96
CA ALA A 227 3.99 0.26 -11.29
C ALA A 227 5.09 0.19 -12.35
N ASP A 228 6.07 1.09 -12.31
CA ASP A 228 7.18 1.12 -13.26
C ASP A 228 8.15 -0.06 -13.05
N LEU A 229 8.41 -0.45 -11.80
CA LEU A 229 9.17 -1.66 -11.49
C LEU A 229 8.44 -2.92 -11.99
N PHE A 230 7.11 -3.01 -11.80
CA PHE A 230 6.30 -4.08 -12.38
C PHE A 230 6.48 -4.17 -13.90
N ARG A 231 6.41 -3.07 -14.64
CA ARG A 231 6.61 -3.04 -16.09
C ARG A 231 7.98 -3.59 -16.51
N ARG A 232 9.03 -3.31 -15.74
CA ARG A 232 10.37 -3.87 -15.97
C ARG A 232 10.43 -5.38 -15.77
N LEU A 233 9.65 -5.90 -14.84
CA LEU A 233 9.65 -7.32 -14.49
C LEU A 233 8.62 -8.14 -15.29
N GLN A 234 7.62 -7.48 -15.89
CA GLN A 234 6.44 -8.13 -16.49
C GLN A 234 6.80 -9.19 -17.52
N ASN A 235 7.69 -8.89 -18.46
CA ASN A 235 8.07 -9.79 -19.56
C ASN A 235 9.22 -10.76 -19.20
N THR A 236 9.62 -10.80 -17.93
CA THR A 236 10.72 -11.63 -17.43
C THR A 236 10.26 -12.46 -16.23
N LEU A 237 10.55 -12.02 -15.02
CA LEU A 237 10.25 -12.78 -13.81
C LEU A 237 8.75 -13.02 -13.59
N ILE A 238 7.91 -12.00 -13.84
CA ILE A 238 6.46 -12.12 -13.60
C ILE A 238 5.85 -13.14 -14.56
N THR A 239 6.15 -13.08 -15.85
CA THR A 239 5.67 -14.07 -16.83
C THR A 239 6.17 -15.48 -16.49
N LEU A 240 7.42 -15.63 -16.06
CA LEU A 240 7.98 -16.93 -15.67
C LEU A 240 7.24 -17.50 -14.47
N LEU A 241 7.07 -16.71 -13.40
CA LEU A 241 6.47 -17.17 -12.14
C LEU A 241 4.94 -17.31 -12.20
N ALA A 242 4.28 -16.61 -13.11
CA ALA A 242 2.84 -16.75 -13.32
C ALA A 242 2.44 -18.03 -14.06
N GLN A 243 3.39 -18.75 -14.66
CA GLN A 243 3.17 -20.03 -15.37
C GLN A 243 3.38 -21.26 -14.46
N SER A 244 3.92 -21.06 -13.27
CA SER A 244 4.16 -22.09 -12.27
C SER A 244 2.98 -22.19 -11.31
#